data_18f2a00222cff24ffdbd30c06da0cce2
#
_entry.id   18f2a00222cff24ffdbd30c06da0cce2
#
_cell.length_a   1.000
_cell.length_b   1.000
_cell.length_c   1.000
_cell.angle_alpha   90.00
_cell.angle_beta   90.00
_cell.angle_gamma   90.00
#
_symmetry.space_group_name_H-M   'P 1'
#
loop_
_entity.id
_entity.type
_entity.pdbx_description
1 polymer ?
#
loop_
_entity_poly.entity_id
_entity_poly.type
_entity_poly.pdbx_seq_one_letter_code
_entity_poly.pdbx_strand_id
1 'polypeptide(L)'
;IRRGSKIYPNTTIYDSVEIGENCIIHSGSVIGSDGLGFAKDKGKWVKIEHLGKVIIGDNVEIGSNTSIDRGSVGNTLIEDNVKIDNLVHLAHNVKIGSGTAIAANSAVAGSSSIGANCTLAGCSAVVDNIEITDDVHITAMSLITKSIKEKGVYSSGTPFMANKEWKKNAVSFKKLHK
;
A
#
# COMPACT_ATOMS: atom_id res chain seq x y z
N ILE A 1 1.56 15.70 15.28
CA ILE A 1 0.35 14.94 15.68
C ILE A 1 -0.66 15.93 16.21
N ARG A 2 -1.90 15.89 15.67
CA ARG A 2 -2.97 16.81 16.04
C ARG A 2 -3.92 16.24 17.10
N ARG A 3 -4.88 17.05 17.51
CA ARG A 3 -5.81 16.77 18.61
C ARG A 3 -6.63 15.50 18.42
N GLY A 4 -6.87 14.75 19.50
CA GLY A 4 -7.73 13.58 19.52
C GLY A 4 -7.07 12.28 19.00
N SER A 5 -5.88 12.37 18.43
CA SER A 5 -5.18 11.20 17.91
C SER A 5 -4.61 10.32 19.03
N LYS A 6 -4.70 8.99 18.85
CA LYS A 6 -4.25 7.96 19.78
C LYS A 6 -3.11 7.17 19.17
N ILE A 7 -1.97 7.15 19.85
CA ILE A 7 -0.80 6.37 19.44
C ILE A 7 -0.60 5.26 20.49
N TYR A 8 -0.69 4.03 20.03
CA TYR A 8 -0.50 2.87 20.91
C TYR A 8 0.98 2.58 21.19
N PRO A 9 1.30 1.83 22.27
CA PRO A 9 2.68 1.50 22.62
C PRO A 9 3.45 0.83 21.47
N ASN A 10 4.76 1.02 21.45
CA ASN A 10 5.68 0.46 20.43
C ASN A 10 5.43 0.95 19.01
N THR A 11 4.72 2.05 18.81
CA THR A 11 4.65 2.74 17.51
C THR A 11 5.91 3.58 17.33
N THR A 12 6.53 3.49 16.15
CA THR A 12 7.68 4.33 15.78
C THR A 12 7.24 5.38 14.77
N ILE A 13 7.43 6.65 15.10
CA ILE A 13 7.14 7.78 14.21
C ILE A 13 8.45 8.53 14.00
N TYR A 14 8.88 8.60 12.75
CA TYR A 14 10.10 9.28 12.36
C TYR A 14 9.91 10.80 12.35
N ASP A 15 11.02 11.51 12.19
CA ASP A 15 11.02 12.97 12.06
C ASP A 15 10.17 13.43 10.87
N SER A 16 9.66 14.66 10.96
CA SER A 16 8.89 15.34 9.91
C SER A 16 7.57 14.68 9.52
N VAL A 17 7.12 13.60 10.20
CA VAL A 17 5.79 13.00 9.99
C VAL A 17 4.71 13.92 10.53
N GLU A 18 3.69 14.19 9.71
CA GLU A 18 2.50 14.93 10.08
C GLU A 18 1.30 14.01 10.23
N ILE A 19 0.57 14.10 11.35
CA ILE A 19 -0.62 13.29 11.63
C ILE A 19 -1.75 14.22 12.00
N GLY A 20 -2.87 14.08 11.31
CA GLY A 20 -4.09 14.86 11.49
C GLY A 20 -4.80 14.62 12.82
N GLU A 21 -6.08 15.01 12.87
CA GLU A 21 -6.93 14.87 14.05
C GLU A 21 -7.62 13.51 14.12
N ASN A 22 -7.90 13.06 15.36
CA ASN A 22 -8.68 11.84 15.63
C ASN A 22 -8.16 10.58 14.95
N CYS A 23 -6.87 10.50 14.68
CA CYS A 23 -6.23 9.30 14.12
C CYS A 23 -5.99 8.24 15.19
N ILE A 24 -5.93 6.98 14.77
CA ILE A 24 -5.58 5.86 15.64
C ILE A 24 -4.43 5.10 14.97
N ILE A 25 -3.31 4.95 15.69
CA ILE A 25 -2.16 4.21 15.19
C ILE A 25 -1.84 3.09 16.17
N HIS A 26 -1.97 1.86 15.69
CA HIS A 26 -1.79 0.66 16.50
C HIS A 26 -0.34 0.24 16.65
N SER A 27 -0.11 -0.60 17.66
CA SER A 27 1.22 -1.03 18.11
C SER A 27 2.06 -1.67 17.00
N GLY A 28 3.36 -1.41 17.04
CA GLY A 28 4.34 -1.97 16.12
C GLY A 28 4.39 -1.30 14.75
N SER A 29 3.51 -0.33 14.48
CA SER A 29 3.55 0.40 13.20
C SER A 29 4.75 1.33 13.14
N VAL A 30 5.36 1.44 11.94
CA VAL A 30 6.51 2.29 11.66
C VAL A 30 6.11 3.29 10.57
N ILE A 31 6.20 4.59 10.88
CA ILE A 31 5.77 5.65 9.97
C ILE A 31 6.93 6.59 9.70
N GLY A 32 7.30 6.75 8.44
CA GLY A 32 8.30 7.68 7.97
C GLY A 32 9.71 7.12 7.85
N SER A 33 9.89 5.79 7.90
CA SER A 33 11.17 5.15 7.56
C SER A 33 11.52 5.36 6.08
N ASP A 34 12.79 5.26 5.75
CA ASP A 34 13.23 5.24 4.35
C ASP A 34 12.71 3.96 3.66
N GLY A 35 12.26 4.11 2.42
CA GLY A 35 11.97 2.99 1.54
C GLY A 35 13.21 2.43 0.84
N LEU A 36 13.01 1.55 -0.14
CA LEU A 36 14.07 0.99 -0.97
C LEU A 36 14.55 2.03 -2.00
N GLY A 37 15.45 2.90 -1.60
CA GLY A 37 16.05 3.94 -2.43
C GLY A 37 17.53 3.65 -2.69
N PHE A 38 17.86 2.98 -3.79
CA PHE A 38 19.23 2.66 -4.16
C PHE A 38 19.42 2.76 -5.68
N ALA A 39 20.58 3.24 -6.11
CA ALA A 39 21.04 3.20 -7.49
C ALA A 39 22.28 2.31 -7.61
N LYS A 40 22.49 1.71 -8.78
CA LYS A 40 23.74 0.99 -9.06
C LYS A 40 24.80 1.96 -9.59
N ASP A 41 25.93 2.03 -8.92
CA ASP A 41 27.14 2.65 -9.43
C ASP A 41 28.29 1.64 -9.42
N LYS A 42 28.88 1.37 -10.60
CA LYS A 42 30.00 0.43 -10.78
C LYS A 42 29.77 -0.94 -10.10
N GLY A 43 28.54 -1.46 -10.19
CA GLY A 43 28.14 -2.73 -9.62
C GLY A 43 27.81 -2.74 -8.13
N LYS A 44 27.88 -1.61 -7.44
CA LYS A 44 27.54 -1.46 -6.02
C LYS A 44 26.24 -0.70 -5.86
N TRP A 45 25.47 -1.01 -4.82
CA TRP A 45 24.29 -0.26 -4.43
C TRP A 45 24.73 1.01 -3.65
N VAL A 46 24.34 2.16 -4.15
CA VAL A 46 24.52 3.46 -3.50
C VAL A 46 23.17 3.94 -3.03
N LYS A 47 23.07 4.30 -1.75
CA LYS A 47 21.82 4.80 -1.16
C LYS A 47 21.42 6.14 -1.77
N ILE A 48 20.12 6.28 -2.05
CA ILE A 48 19.45 7.54 -2.39
C ILE A 48 18.73 8.01 -1.14
N GLU A 49 19.07 9.19 -0.65
CA GLU A 49 18.44 9.78 0.54
C GLU A 49 16.95 10.09 0.29
N HIS A 50 16.13 9.82 1.28
CA HIS A 50 14.73 10.17 1.29
C HIS A 50 14.55 11.52 1.99
N LEU A 51 14.20 12.55 1.23
CA LEU A 51 14.06 13.92 1.70
C LEU A 51 12.61 14.33 1.99
N GLY A 52 11.67 13.54 1.52
CA GLY A 52 10.25 13.77 1.76
C GLY A 52 9.81 13.31 3.14
N LYS A 53 8.52 13.42 3.39
CA LYS A 53 7.89 13.04 4.65
C LYS A 53 6.63 12.21 4.41
N VAL A 54 5.97 11.78 5.49
CA VAL A 54 4.64 11.21 5.48
C VAL A 54 3.67 12.25 6.01
N ILE A 55 2.56 12.46 5.29
CA ILE A 55 1.47 13.33 5.70
C ILE A 55 0.20 12.47 5.79
N ILE A 56 -0.41 12.45 6.97
CA ILE A 56 -1.62 11.70 7.28
C ILE A 56 -2.72 12.71 7.63
N GLY A 57 -3.85 12.60 6.94
CA GLY A 57 -5.04 13.42 7.17
C GLY A 57 -5.77 13.10 8.46
N ASP A 58 -7.02 13.50 8.55
CA ASP A 58 -7.86 13.36 9.74
C ASP A 58 -8.63 12.03 9.73
N ASN A 59 -8.96 11.51 10.93
CA ASN A 59 -9.77 10.29 11.12
C ASN A 59 -9.18 9.03 10.47
N VAL A 60 -7.86 8.96 10.29
CA VAL A 60 -7.16 7.81 9.73
C VAL A 60 -6.92 6.77 10.82
N GLU A 61 -7.08 5.50 10.47
CA GLU A 61 -6.72 4.38 11.34
C GLU A 61 -5.67 3.50 10.66
N ILE A 62 -4.59 3.20 11.40
CA ILE A 62 -3.45 2.39 10.92
C ILE A 62 -3.29 1.20 11.85
N GLY A 63 -3.46 0.01 11.31
CA GLY A 63 -3.37 -1.27 11.99
C GLY A 63 -1.95 -1.63 12.43
N SER A 64 -1.86 -2.64 13.25
CA SER A 64 -0.60 -3.07 13.88
C SER A 64 0.43 -3.56 12.88
N ASN A 65 1.72 -3.26 13.16
CA ASN A 65 2.86 -3.69 12.34
C ASN A 65 2.77 -3.25 10.87
N THR A 66 2.08 -2.16 10.58
CA THR A 66 2.03 -1.53 9.25
C THR A 66 3.22 -0.60 9.07
N SER A 67 3.85 -0.64 7.89
CA SER A 67 4.97 0.21 7.53
C SER A 67 4.58 1.21 6.46
N ILE A 68 4.86 2.48 6.68
CA ILE A 68 4.59 3.58 5.75
C ILE A 68 5.89 4.36 5.54
N ASP A 69 6.47 4.21 4.35
CA ASP A 69 7.73 4.83 4.01
C ASP A 69 7.55 6.32 3.66
N ARG A 70 8.55 7.12 3.97
CA ARG A 70 8.60 8.52 3.57
C ARG A 70 8.85 8.66 2.06
N GLY A 71 8.42 9.78 1.49
CA GLY A 71 8.73 10.07 0.10
C GLY A 71 10.22 10.31 -0.14
N SER A 72 10.69 9.99 -1.33
CA SER A 72 12.07 10.26 -1.73
C SER A 72 12.32 11.75 -1.98
N VAL A 73 11.66 12.37 -2.94
CA VAL A 73 11.71 13.81 -3.20
C VAL A 73 10.42 14.51 -2.79
N GLY A 74 9.27 13.95 -3.17
CA GLY A 74 7.95 14.39 -2.72
C GLY A 74 7.52 13.66 -1.44
N ASN A 75 6.26 13.74 -1.08
CA ASN A 75 5.73 13.14 0.14
C ASN A 75 4.92 11.87 -0.13
N THR A 76 4.86 10.98 0.83
CA THR A 76 3.84 9.94 0.94
C THR A 76 2.61 10.56 1.59
N LEU A 77 1.42 10.40 0.99
CA LEU A 77 0.19 11.09 1.39
C LEU A 77 -0.90 10.06 1.71
N ILE A 78 -1.54 10.22 2.85
CA ILE A 78 -2.73 9.46 3.26
C ILE A 78 -3.79 10.48 3.59
N GLU A 79 -4.85 10.51 2.79
CA GLU A 79 -5.93 11.47 2.96
C GLU A 79 -6.88 11.09 4.11
N ASP A 80 -7.92 11.90 4.31
CA ASP A 80 -8.85 11.75 5.43
C ASP A 80 -9.67 10.45 5.35
N ASN A 81 -10.07 9.95 6.52
CA ASN A 81 -10.94 8.76 6.68
C ASN A 81 -10.39 7.45 6.12
N VAL A 82 -9.11 7.36 5.78
CA VAL A 82 -8.49 6.13 5.30
C VAL A 82 -8.38 5.11 6.44
N LYS A 83 -8.62 3.84 6.10
CA LYS A 83 -8.48 2.69 7.01
C LYS A 83 -7.47 1.72 6.47
N ILE A 84 -6.41 1.49 7.23
CA ILE A 84 -5.31 0.58 6.89
C ILE A 84 -5.25 -0.49 7.96
N ASP A 85 -5.40 -1.73 7.55
CA ASP A 85 -5.36 -2.89 8.44
C ASP A 85 -3.91 -3.27 8.81
N ASN A 86 -3.74 -4.37 9.51
CA ASN A 86 -2.48 -4.86 10.03
C ASN A 86 -1.56 -5.36 8.91
N LEU A 87 -0.24 -5.23 9.12
CA LEU A 87 0.78 -5.78 8.21
C LEU A 87 0.70 -5.24 6.78
N VAL A 88 0.20 -4.03 6.59
CA VAL A 88 0.18 -3.36 5.28
C VAL A 88 1.51 -2.66 5.06
N HIS A 89 1.99 -2.65 3.80
CA HIS A 89 3.14 -1.85 3.40
C HIS A 89 2.75 -0.79 2.37
N LEU A 90 2.99 0.47 2.70
CA LEU A 90 2.91 1.59 1.79
C LEU A 90 4.32 2.13 1.52
N ALA A 91 4.79 1.95 0.29
CA ALA A 91 6.13 2.38 -0.10
C ALA A 91 6.21 3.91 -0.32
N HIS A 92 7.42 4.40 -0.58
CA HIS A 92 7.70 5.81 -0.77
C HIS A 92 6.83 6.48 -1.85
N ASN A 93 6.41 7.71 -1.63
CA ASN A 93 5.63 8.53 -2.56
C ASN A 93 4.24 7.98 -2.93
N VAL A 94 3.75 6.98 -2.21
CA VAL A 94 2.38 6.47 -2.37
C VAL A 94 1.38 7.56 -1.96
N LYS A 95 0.26 7.61 -2.68
CA LYS A 95 -0.89 8.47 -2.35
C LYS A 95 -2.12 7.60 -2.16
N ILE A 96 -2.82 7.78 -1.04
CA ILE A 96 -4.07 7.06 -0.74
C ILE A 96 -5.17 8.09 -0.58
N GLY A 97 -6.15 8.03 -1.47
CA GLY A 97 -7.30 8.93 -1.50
C GLY A 97 -8.29 8.68 -0.36
N SER A 98 -9.05 9.72 -0.05
CA SER A 98 -9.97 9.78 1.08
C SER A 98 -10.98 8.63 1.09
N GLY A 99 -11.29 8.11 2.28
CA GLY A 99 -12.26 7.02 2.47
C GLY A 99 -11.84 5.64 1.98
N THR A 100 -10.61 5.49 1.50
CA THR A 100 -10.09 4.19 1.01
C THR A 100 -9.76 3.26 2.18
N ALA A 101 -10.07 1.98 1.99
CA ALA A 101 -9.77 0.91 2.94
C ALA A 101 -8.79 -0.12 2.35
N ILE A 102 -7.77 -0.49 3.12
CA ILE A 102 -6.73 -1.45 2.72
C ILE A 102 -6.68 -2.55 3.77
N ALA A 103 -7.05 -3.76 3.36
CA ALA A 103 -7.06 -4.92 4.26
C ALA A 103 -5.65 -5.52 4.45
N ALA A 104 -5.55 -6.38 5.45
CA ALA A 104 -4.30 -6.92 5.96
C ALA A 104 -3.41 -7.59 4.90
N ASN A 105 -2.09 -7.50 5.13
CA ASN A 105 -1.05 -8.06 4.27
C ASN A 105 -1.03 -7.53 2.83
N SER A 106 -1.68 -6.42 2.56
CA SER A 106 -1.64 -5.77 1.24
C SER A 106 -0.41 -4.87 1.11
N ALA A 107 0.04 -4.64 -0.12
CA ALA A 107 1.17 -3.78 -0.41
C ALA A 107 0.89 -2.84 -1.58
N VAL A 108 1.30 -1.58 -1.45
CA VAL A 108 1.29 -0.58 -2.52
C VAL A 108 2.72 -0.13 -2.77
N ALA A 109 3.25 -0.44 -3.95
CA ALA A 109 4.62 -0.11 -4.32
C ALA A 109 4.78 1.39 -4.66
N GLY A 110 6.04 1.81 -4.71
CA GLY A 110 6.42 3.23 -4.74
C GLY A 110 5.81 4.03 -5.87
N SER A 111 5.51 5.30 -5.58
CA SER A 111 4.99 6.29 -6.53
C SER A 111 3.63 5.93 -7.16
N SER A 112 2.89 4.99 -6.60
CA SER A 112 1.54 4.66 -7.02
C SER A 112 0.50 5.47 -6.26
N SER A 113 -0.62 5.75 -6.92
CA SER A 113 -1.75 6.45 -6.32
C SER A 113 -3.02 5.62 -6.38
N ILE A 114 -3.71 5.55 -5.25
CA ILE A 114 -5.02 4.93 -5.10
C ILE A 114 -6.02 6.06 -4.88
N GLY A 115 -7.08 6.09 -5.69
CA GLY A 115 -8.14 7.09 -5.60
C GLY A 115 -8.96 7.00 -4.31
N ALA A 116 -9.99 7.84 -4.23
CA ALA A 116 -10.91 7.88 -3.11
C ALA A 116 -11.89 6.70 -3.13
N ASN A 117 -12.41 6.35 -1.94
CA ASN A 117 -13.42 5.30 -1.76
C ASN A 117 -13.05 3.93 -2.35
N CYS A 118 -11.78 3.64 -2.50
CA CYS A 118 -11.31 2.35 -2.97
C CYS A 118 -11.29 1.31 -1.84
N THR A 119 -11.28 0.04 -2.23
CA THR A 119 -11.08 -1.06 -1.29
C THR A 119 -10.07 -2.04 -1.84
N LEU A 120 -8.98 -2.26 -1.13
CA LEU A 120 -7.98 -3.29 -1.42
C LEU A 120 -8.21 -4.44 -0.43
N ALA A 121 -8.72 -5.56 -0.91
CA ALA A 121 -8.95 -6.74 -0.08
C ALA A 121 -7.62 -7.42 0.28
N GLY A 122 -7.64 -8.28 1.29
CA GLY A 122 -6.44 -8.83 1.90
C GLY A 122 -5.45 -9.49 0.94
N CYS A 123 -4.17 -9.35 1.23
CA CYS A 123 -3.07 -9.88 0.44
C CYS A 123 -3.05 -9.38 -1.02
N SER A 124 -3.65 -8.24 -1.33
CA SER A 124 -3.55 -7.63 -2.65
C SER A 124 -2.26 -6.84 -2.79
N ALA A 125 -1.76 -6.72 -4.02
CA ALA A 125 -0.55 -5.96 -4.29
C ALA A 125 -0.72 -5.07 -5.52
N VAL A 126 -0.16 -3.86 -5.44
CA VAL A 126 -0.16 -2.86 -6.51
C VAL A 126 1.29 -2.57 -6.87
N VAL A 127 1.68 -2.75 -8.15
CA VAL A 127 3.03 -2.44 -8.61
C VAL A 127 3.30 -0.93 -8.62
N ASP A 128 4.55 -0.56 -8.78
CA ASP A 128 5.01 0.83 -8.76
C ASP A 128 4.51 1.66 -9.96
N ASN A 129 4.47 2.98 -9.75
CA ASN A 129 4.19 3.98 -10.79
C ASN A 129 2.85 3.80 -11.54
N ILE A 130 1.80 3.32 -10.88
CA ILE A 130 0.47 3.21 -11.46
C ILE A 130 -0.57 4.04 -10.70
N GLU A 131 -1.68 4.31 -11.38
CA GLU A 131 -2.79 5.07 -10.84
C GLU A 131 -4.06 4.22 -10.85
N ILE A 132 -4.77 4.19 -9.74
CA ILE A 132 -6.08 3.57 -9.60
C ILE A 132 -7.08 4.68 -9.32
N THR A 133 -8.08 4.81 -10.19
CA THR A 133 -9.13 5.83 -10.04
C THR A 133 -10.02 5.57 -8.83
N ASP A 134 -10.91 6.50 -8.51
CA ASP A 134 -11.86 6.38 -7.40
C ASP A 134 -12.84 5.21 -7.58
N ASP A 135 -13.46 4.79 -6.48
CA ASP A 135 -14.53 3.76 -6.43
C ASP A 135 -14.11 2.40 -7.04
N VAL A 136 -12.86 2.00 -6.87
CA VAL A 136 -12.35 0.69 -7.29
C VAL A 136 -12.30 -0.29 -6.14
N HIS A 137 -12.81 -1.50 -6.37
CA HIS A 137 -12.66 -2.65 -5.45
C HIS A 137 -11.69 -3.67 -6.03
N ILE A 138 -10.59 -3.94 -5.34
CA ILE A 138 -9.61 -4.98 -5.68
C ILE A 138 -9.88 -6.19 -4.78
N THR A 139 -10.15 -7.36 -5.40
CA THR A 139 -10.41 -8.60 -4.66
C THR A 139 -9.14 -9.17 -4.03
N ALA A 140 -9.32 -10.02 -3.02
CA ALA A 140 -8.22 -10.59 -2.26
C ALA A 140 -7.19 -11.33 -3.15
N MET A 141 -5.91 -11.26 -2.75
CA MET A 141 -4.78 -11.90 -3.43
C MET A 141 -4.57 -11.47 -4.90
N SER A 142 -5.11 -10.31 -5.27
CA SER A 142 -4.91 -9.77 -6.62
C SER A 142 -3.62 -8.98 -6.74
N LEU A 143 -2.91 -9.17 -7.85
CA LEU A 143 -1.77 -8.36 -8.26
C LEU A 143 -2.21 -7.41 -9.38
N ILE A 144 -2.15 -6.12 -9.14
CA ILE A 144 -2.49 -5.07 -10.09
C ILE A 144 -1.21 -4.54 -10.75
N THR A 145 -1.10 -4.76 -12.05
CA THR A 145 0.11 -4.47 -12.84
C THR A 145 -0.06 -3.33 -13.83
N LYS A 146 -1.23 -2.70 -13.88
CA LYS A 146 -1.53 -1.57 -14.78
C LYS A 146 -2.47 -0.60 -14.11
N SER A 147 -2.41 0.67 -14.49
CA SER A 147 -3.36 1.69 -14.03
C SER A 147 -4.80 1.32 -14.37
N ILE A 148 -5.70 1.60 -13.44
CA ILE A 148 -7.15 1.38 -13.56
C ILE A 148 -7.81 2.74 -13.71
N LYS A 149 -8.46 2.97 -14.86
CA LYS A 149 -9.08 4.27 -15.21
C LYS A 149 -10.60 4.28 -15.04
N GLU A 150 -11.22 3.14 -14.83
CA GLU A 150 -12.65 2.99 -14.68
C GLU A 150 -12.98 2.38 -13.32
N LYS A 151 -14.01 2.92 -12.66
CA LYS A 151 -14.51 2.34 -11.41
C LYS A 151 -15.03 0.93 -11.64
N GLY A 152 -14.96 0.09 -10.62
CA GLY A 152 -15.45 -1.29 -10.72
C GLY A 152 -14.71 -2.26 -9.81
N VAL A 153 -14.96 -3.54 -10.04
CA VAL A 153 -14.35 -4.64 -9.28
C VAL A 153 -13.32 -5.34 -10.15
N TYR A 154 -12.11 -5.49 -9.63
CA TYR A 154 -10.98 -6.06 -10.36
C TYR A 154 -10.38 -7.23 -9.59
N SER A 155 -10.00 -8.25 -10.34
CA SER A 155 -9.43 -9.49 -9.79
C SER A 155 -8.26 -9.97 -10.65
N SER A 156 -7.29 -10.61 -10.02
CA SER A 156 -6.25 -11.35 -10.70
C SER A 156 -5.94 -12.67 -9.97
N GLY A 157 -5.10 -13.50 -10.57
CA GLY A 157 -4.74 -14.80 -10.02
C GLY A 157 -5.54 -15.96 -10.62
N THR A 158 -5.23 -17.17 -10.16
CA THR A 158 -5.91 -18.39 -10.63
C THR A 158 -7.19 -18.64 -9.84
N PRO A 159 -8.30 -19.08 -10.48
CA PRO A 159 -9.52 -19.42 -9.77
C PRO A 159 -9.29 -20.54 -8.76
N PHE A 160 -9.99 -20.45 -7.61
CA PHE A 160 -10.02 -21.52 -6.62
C PHE A 160 -10.78 -22.74 -7.17
N MET A 161 -10.19 -23.93 -6.99
CA MET A 161 -10.82 -25.20 -7.40
C MET A 161 -10.23 -26.38 -6.63
N ALA A 162 -10.86 -27.57 -6.74
CA ALA A 162 -10.34 -28.78 -6.15
C ALA A 162 -8.91 -29.10 -6.66
N ASN A 163 -8.01 -29.58 -5.80
CA ASN A 163 -6.58 -29.77 -6.12
C ASN A 163 -6.34 -30.61 -7.38
N LYS A 164 -7.14 -31.64 -7.60
CA LYS A 164 -7.04 -32.50 -8.81
C LYS A 164 -7.29 -31.72 -10.09
N GLU A 165 -8.28 -30.84 -10.08
CA GLU A 165 -8.62 -29.97 -11.22
C GLU A 165 -7.58 -28.88 -11.40
N TRP A 166 -7.13 -28.25 -10.30
CA TRP A 166 -6.08 -27.23 -10.32
C TRP A 166 -4.80 -27.77 -10.98
N LYS A 167 -4.35 -28.98 -10.60
CA LYS A 167 -3.18 -29.62 -11.22
C LYS A 167 -3.34 -29.83 -12.73
N LYS A 168 -4.51 -30.24 -13.20
CA LYS A 168 -4.79 -30.40 -14.64
C LYS A 168 -4.71 -29.06 -15.36
N ASN A 169 -5.33 -28.01 -14.80
CA ASN A 169 -5.34 -26.68 -15.37
C ASN A 169 -3.93 -26.06 -15.38
N ALA A 170 -3.13 -26.28 -14.33
CA ALA A 170 -1.75 -25.80 -14.25
C ALA A 170 -0.86 -26.45 -15.35
N VAL A 171 -1.07 -27.72 -15.67
CA VAL A 171 -0.38 -28.40 -16.79
C VAL A 171 -0.84 -27.83 -18.14
N SER A 172 -2.14 -27.58 -18.30
CA SER A 172 -2.69 -26.99 -19.52
C SER A 172 -2.18 -25.58 -19.75
N PHE A 173 -2.06 -24.77 -18.68
CA PHE A 173 -1.52 -23.41 -18.75
C PHE A 173 -0.12 -23.37 -19.37
N LYS A 174 0.76 -24.34 -19.03
CA LYS A 174 2.11 -24.45 -19.62
C LYS A 174 2.10 -24.73 -21.14
N LYS A 175 0.97 -25.17 -21.68
CA LYS A 175 0.84 -25.52 -23.11
C LYS A 175 0.20 -24.42 -23.95
N LEU A 176 -0.25 -23.31 -23.33
CA LEU A 176 -0.89 -22.20 -24.03
C LEU A 176 0.04 -21.46 -25.00
N HIS A 177 1.34 -21.70 -24.91
CA HIS A 177 2.36 -21.02 -25.70
C HIS A 177 2.85 -21.87 -26.89
N LYS A 178 2.01 -22.72 -27.44
CA LYS A 178 2.34 -23.50 -28.65
C LYS A 178 1.65 -22.91 -29.87
#